data_9578c8ef16ec29e879aff46db459adb4
#
_entry.id   9578c8ef16ec29e879aff46db459adb4
#
_cell.length_a   1.000
_cell.length_b   1.000
_cell.length_c   1.000
_cell.angle_alpha   90.00
_cell.angle_beta   90.00
_cell.angle_gamma   90.00
#
_symmetry.space_group_name_H-M   'P 1'
#
loop_
_entity.id
_entity.type
_entity.pdbx_description
1 polymer ?
#
loop_
_entity_poly.entity_id
_entity_poly.type
_entity_poly.pdbx_seq_one_letter_code
_entity_poly.pdbx_strand_id
1 'polypeptide(L)'
;MKTQTLKISSTNQNSLNATLYLASDTEFSSNLIILCHGFTGDQYEWKRFPKAAEKFVEEGFTALTFDFSGSGKNRRIPITIKQQVEDLESVFKWAQNQGYQKISVIGLSFGGLTALLAKIPERKTTVFWAPAFFMRRIIGPKIILMRIIALFRKKPIQLRKKLLLDKTFLDTIYGIDINKTLQNFTESCLIIQGDRDRDAKLKYTQKAYELMPNKEIKKLVIVPGADHNFKGEHLEQFIEHSIKWIKDLHNT
;
A
#
# COMPACT_ATOMS: atom_id res chain seq x y z
N MET A 1 -0.74 6.97 -23.06
CA MET A 1 -1.47 6.47 -21.87
C MET A 1 -2.80 7.19 -21.74
N LYS A 2 -3.89 6.45 -21.47
CA LYS A 2 -5.24 6.95 -21.19
C LYS A 2 -5.55 6.78 -19.70
N THR A 3 -6.28 7.71 -19.10
CA THR A 3 -6.72 7.61 -17.70
C THR A 3 -8.24 7.60 -17.63
N GLN A 4 -8.79 6.76 -16.77
CA GLN A 4 -10.22 6.70 -16.50
C GLN A 4 -10.45 6.82 -14.99
N THR A 5 -11.21 7.83 -14.57
CA THR A 5 -11.67 7.94 -13.19
C THR A 5 -12.91 7.09 -12.97
N LEU A 6 -12.97 6.41 -11.84
CA LEU A 6 -14.08 5.54 -11.50
C LEU A 6 -14.32 5.52 -9.98
N LYS A 7 -15.41 4.91 -9.58
CA LYS A 7 -15.76 4.69 -8.20
C LYS A 7 -15.93 3.20 -7.95
N ILE A 8 -15.27 2.69 -6.93
CA ILE A 8 -15.35 1.29 -6.51
C ILE A 8 -16.11 1.20 -5.20
N SER A 9 -17.13 0.36 -5.14
CA SER A 9 -17.87 0.14 -3.89
C SER A 9 -17.05 -0.71 -2.92
N SER A 10 -16.87 -0.23 -1.69
CA SER A 10 -16.29 -1.00 -0.59
C SER A 10 -17.39 -1.69 0.22
N THR A 11 -17.03 -2.74 0.96
CA THR A 11 -17.94 -3.54 1.79
C THR A 11 -18.78 -2.73 2.77
N ASN A 12 -18.28 -1.59 3.23
CA ASN A 12 -19.00 -0.70 4.16
C ASN A 12 -19.81 0.40 3.44
N GLN A 13 -20.28 0.15 2.23
CA GLN A 13 -21.05 1.10 1.39
C GLN A 13 -20.29 2.41 1.10
N ASN A 14 -18.99 2.46 1.36
CA ASN A 14 -18.16 3.57 0.95
C ASN A 14 -17.87 3.46 -0.56
N SER A 15 -17.85 4.60 -1.22
CA SER A 15 -17.45 4.71 -2.61
C SER A 15 -16.01 5.22 -2.65
N LEU A 16 -15.08 4.40 -3.16
CA LEU A 16 -13.68 4.73 -3.26
C LEU A 16 -13.40 5.40 -4.60
N ASN A 17 -12.86 6.62 -4.59
CA ASN A 17 -12.40 7.26 -5.82
C ASN A 17 -11.12 6.56 -6.29
N ALA A 18 -11.09 6.19 -7.56
CA ALA A 18 -9.97 5.50 -8.18
C ALA A 18 -9.65 6.06 -9.57
N THR A 19 -8.43 5.82 -10.01
CA THR A 19 -7.96 6.15 -11.36
C THR A 19 -7.31 4.91 -11.97
N LEU A 20 -7.81 4.52 -13.13
CA LEU A 20 -7.26 3.46 -13.94
C LEU A 20 -6.37 4.07 -15.03
N TYR A 21 -5.19 3.51 -15.22
CA TYR A 21 -4.18 3.92 -16.21
C TYR A 21 -4.04 2.79 -17.23
N LEU A 22 -4.28 3.10 -18.49
CA LEU A 22 -4.37 2.15 -19.60
C LEU A 22 -3.47 2.59 -20.75
N ALA A 23 -2.97 1.63 -21.52
CA ALA A 23 -2.41 1.95 -22.82
C ALA A 23 -3.51 2.52 -23.74
N SER A 24 -3.12 3.45 -24.65
CA SER A 24 -4.12 4.21 -25.44
C SER A 24 -4.80 3.38 -26.51
N ASP A 25 -4.11 2.39 -27.08
CA ASP A 25 -4.50 1.76 -28.36
C ASP A 25 -4.33 0.23 -28.33
N THR A 26 -4.34 -0.39 -27.16
CA THR A 26 -4.12 -1.82 -27.01
C THR A 26 -5.38 -2.56 -26.57
N GLU A 27 -5.43 -3.84 -26.92
CA GLU A 27 -6.35 -4.81 -26.35
C GLU A 27 -6.29 -4.82 -24.82
N PHE A 28 -7.38 -5.23 -24.20
CA PHE A 28 -7.49 -5.34 -22.74
C PHE A 28 -6.33 -6.18 -22.17
N SER A 29 -5.51 -5.56 -21.32
CA SER A 29 -4.48 -6.29 -20.58
C SER A 29 -5.10 -6.95 -19.34
N SER A 30 -4.99 -8.28 -19.26
CA SER A 30 -5.42 -9.03 -18.06
C SER A 30 -4.50 -8.84 -16.85
N ASN A 31 -3.39 -8.11 -17.00
CA ASN A 31 -2.39 -7.84 -15.98
C ASN A 31 -2.66 -6.49 -15.29
N LEU A 32 -2.90 -6.50 -14.00
CA LEU A 32 -3.18 -5.29 -13.21
C LEU A 32 -2.20 -5.12 -12.06
N ILE A 33 -1.78 -3.88 -11.84
CA ILE A 33 -1.03 -3.47 -10.65
C ILE A 33 -1.89 -2.50 -9.85
N ILE A 34 -2.23 -2.87 -8.61
CA ILE A 34 -2.97 -2.02 -7.67
C ILE A 34 -1.97 -1.32 -6.74
N LEU A 35 -2.03 0.02 -6.66
CA LEU A 35 -1.16 0.84 -5.82
C LEU A 35 -1.91 1.37 -4.59
N CYS A 36 -1.39 1.06 -3.41
CA CYS A 36 -1.94 1.40 -2.10
C CYS A 36 -1.11 2.50 -1.44
N HIS A 37 -1.70 3.68 -1.24
CA HIS A 37 -1.01 4.85 -0.70
C HIS A 37 -0.68 4.77 0.80
N GLY A 38 0.25 5.63 1.24
CA GLY A 38 0.68 5.73 2.64
C GLY A 38 -0.30 6.51 3.54
N PHE A 39 0.08 6.63 4.84
CA PHE A 39 -0.77 7.15 5.94
C PHE A 39 -1.26 8.55 5.67
N THR A 40 -0.93 9.46 5.15
CA THR A 40 -1.48 10.81 4.87
C THR A 40 -1.57 11.06 3.37
N GLY A 41 -1.44 9.98 2.60
CA GLY A 41 -1.42 9.99 1.16
C GLY A 41 -2.81 10.09 0.54
N ASP A 42 -2.80 9.98 -0.74
CA ASP A 42 -3.95 9.86 -1.62
C ASP A 42 -3.53 9.06 -2.86
N GLN A 43 -4.44 8.76 -3.75
CA GLN A 43 -4.19 7.99 -4.96
C GLN A 43 -3.08 8.54 -5.87
N TYR A 44 -2.61 9.76 -5.64
CA TYR A 44 -1.52 10.37 -6.42
C TYR A 44 -0.15 10.31 -5.73
N GLU A 45 -0.12 10.14 -4.40
CA GLU A 45 1.12 10.06 -3.62
C GLU A 45 2.19 11.09 -4.04
N TRP A 46 1.80 12.37 -4.02
CA TRP A 46 2.66 13.47 -4.46
C TRP A 46 3.26 13.25 -5.87
N LYS A 47 2.45 12.73 -6.81
CA LYS A 47 2.80 12.39 -8.19
C LYS A 47 3.67 11.13 -8.35
N ARG A 48 4.04 10.43 -7.29
CA ARG A 48 4.81 9.17 -7.40
C ARG A 48 4.00 8.08 -8.10
N PHE A 49 2.73 7.91 -7.71
CA PHE A 49 1.87 6.87 -8.29
C PHE A 49 1.51 7.11 -9.75
N PRO A 50 1.13 8.32 -10.20
CA PRO A 50 0.97 8.58 -11.63
C PRO A 50 2.23 8.28 -12.45
N LYS A 51 3.42 8.66 -11.96
CA LYS A 51 4.69 8.36 -12.63
C LYS A 51 4.98 6.86 -12.68
N ALA A 52 4.72 6.15 -11.61
CA ALA A 52 4.86 4.69 -11.58
C ALA A 52 3.85 4.02 -12.52
N ALA A 53 2.59 4.47 -12.51
CA ALA A 53 1.54 3.93 -13.38
C ALA A 53 1.89 4.12 -14.86
N GLU A 54 2.45 5.27 -15.23
CA GLU A 54 2.94 5.52 -16.59
C GLU A 54 3.97 4.46 -17.01
N LYS A 55 4.98 4.22 -16.17
CA LYS A 55 6.01 3.20 -16.42
C LYS A 55 5.44 1.78 -16.49
N PHE A 56 4.51 1.44 -15.62
CA PHE A 56 3.84 0.14 -15.68
C PHE A 56 3.04 -0.02 -16.98
N VAL A 57 2.37 1.03 -17.45
CA VAL A 57 1.62 1.00 -18.71
C VAL A 57 2.56 0.87 -19.91
N GLU A 58 3.72 1.54 -19.93
CA GLU A 58 4.76 1.37 -20.94
C GLU A 58 5.24 -0.08 -21.04
N GLU A 59 5.17 -0.83 -19.93
CA GLU A 59 5.60 -2.22 -19.82
C GLU A 59 4.46 -3.24 -20.00
N GLY A 60 3.28 -2.79 -20.47
CA GLY A 60 2.14 -3.64 -20.84
C GLY A 60 1.19 -3.98 -19.70
N PHE A 61 1.32 -3.35 -18.53
CA PHE A 61 0.38 -3.51 -17.43
C PHE A 61 -0.73 -2.47 -17.49
N THR A 62 -1.88 -2.79 -16.91
CA THR A 62 -2.82 -1.79 -16.42
C THR A 62 -2.44 -1.43 -14.99
N ALA A 63 -2.56 -0.16 -14.59
CA ALA A 63 -2.33 0.27 -13.23
C ALA A 63 -3.59 0.91 -12.64
N LEU A 64 -3.85 0.66 -11.36
CA LEU A 64 -4.97 1.22 -10.61
C LEU A 64 -4.46 1.90 -9.34
N THR A 65 -4.80 3.15 -9.17
CA THR A 65 -4.63 3.88 -7.91
C THR A 65 -5.98 4.22 -7.32
N PHE A 66 -6.10 4.26 -6.00
CA PHE A 66 -7.36 4.61 -5.34
C PHE A 66 -7.13 5.32 -4.03
N ASP A 67 -8.12 6.08 -3.58
CA ASP A 67 -8.15 6.68 -2.25
C ASP A 67 -8.77 5.68 -1.26
N PHE A 68 -8.08 5.35 -0.17
CA PHE A 68 -8.69 4.61 0.94
C PHE A 68 -9.82 5.42 1.60
N SER A 69 -10.76 4.75 2.24
CA SER A 69 -11.80 5.37 3.06
C SER A 69 -11.21 6.40 4.03
N GLY A 70 -11.80 7.57 4.11
CA GLY A 70 -11.32 8.68 4.93
C GLY A 70 -10.16 9.49 4.35
N SER A 71 -9.58 9.07 3.21
CA SER A 71 -8.42 9.71 2.57
C SER A 71 -8.79 10.35 1.23
N GLY A 72 -7.85 11.13 0.66
CA GLY A 72 -7.95 11.71 -0.66
C GLY A 72 -9.24 12.51 -0.89
N LYS A 73 -10.00 12.14 -1.91
CA LYS A 73 -11.30 12.73 -2.27
C LYS A 73 -12.50 12.00 -1.64
N ASN A 74 -12.27 10.90 -0.90
CA ASN A 74 -13.34 10.16 -0.26
C ASN A 74 -13.94 10.93 0.92
N ARG A 75 -15.16 10.51 1.35
CA ARG A 75 -15.83 11.07 2.53
C ARG A 75 -14.91 11.04 3.74
N ARG A 76 -14.88 12.13 4.50
CA ARG A 76 -14.08 12.25 5.72
C ARG A 76 -14.71 11.47 6.86
N ILE A 77 -14.13 10.33 7.14
CA ILE A 77 -14.43 9.46 8.28
C ILE A 77 -13.12 9.13 9.00
N PRO A 78 -13.15 8.78 10.29
CA PRO A 78 -11.97 8.26 10.96
C PRO A 78 -11.42 7.04 10.22
N ILE A 79 -10.12 7.04 9.94
CA ILE A 79 -9.49 5.87 9.32
C ILE A 79 -9.22 4.78 10.33
N THR A 80 -9.31 3.53 9.90
CA THR A 80 -8.85 2.37 10.67
C THR A 80 -8.09 1.43 9.74
N ILE A 81 -7.16 0.65 10.29
CA ILE A 81 -6.45 -0.35 9.49
C ILE A 81 -7.41 -1.43 8.97
N LYS A 82 -8.42 -1.79 9.75
CA LYS A 82 -9.45 -2.74 9.34
C LYS A 82 -10.16 -2.25 8.08
N GLN A 83 -10.61 -0.98 8.08
CA GLN A 83 -11.29 -0.38 6.93
C GLN A 83 -10.40 -0.34 5.70
N GLN A 84 -9.11 -0.02 5.84
CA GLN A 84 -8.19 -0.01 4.70
C GLN A 84 -7.96 -1.40 4.13
N VAL A 85 -7.90 -2.43 4.98
CA VAL A 85 -7.83 -3.83 4.54
C VAL A 85 -9.08 -4.21 3.73
N GLU A 86 -10.27 -3.92 4.24
CA GLU A 86 -11.54 -4.17 3.56
C GLU A 86 -11.66 -3.39 2.23
N ASP A 87 -11.15 -2.16 2.19
CA ASP A 87 -11.10 -1.37 0.96
C ASP A 87 -10.21 -2.03 -0.11
N LEU A 88 -9.00 -2.47 0.27
CA LEU A 88 -8.10 -3.16 -0.65
C LEU A 88 -8.69 -4.48 -1.15
N GLU A 89 -9.27 -5.28 -0.28
CA GLU A 89 -9.95 -6.53 -0.64
C GLU A 89 -11.12 -6.26 -1.61
N SER A 90 -11.87 -5.18 -1.39
CA SER A 90 -12.97 -4.76 -2.28
C SER A 90 -12.46 -4.30 -3.66
N VAL A 91 -11.36 -3.55 -3.68
CA VAL A 91 -10.71 -3.11 -4.93
C VAL A 91 -10.19 -4.31 -5.72
N PHE A 92 -9.59 -5.27 -5.03
CA PHE A 92 -9.09 -6.50 -5.66
C PHE A 92 -10.24 -7.33 -6.26
N LYS A 93 -11.32 -7.53 -5.51
CA LYS A 93 -12.51 -8.23 -6.00
C LYS A 93 -13.16 -7.51 -7.18
N TRP A 94 -13.22 -6.17 -7.14
CA TRP A 94 -13.67 -5.38 -8.28
C TRP A 94 -12.81 -5.68 -9.52
N ALA A 95 -11.49 -5.70 -9.36
CA ALA A 95 -10.56 -5.97 -10.47
C ALA A 95 -10.78 -7.38 -11.07
N GLN A 96 -10.97 -8.39 -10.23
CA GLN A 96 -11.32 -9.75 -10.72
C GLN A 96 -12.64 -9.74 -11.51
N ASN A 97 -13.67 -9.02 -11.04
CA ASN A 97 -14.94 -8.89 -11.73
C ASN A 97 -14.84 -8.12 -13.06
N GLN A 98 -13.80 -7.31 -13.27
CA GLN A 98 -13.51 -6.66 -14.55
C GLN A 98 -12.72 -7.57 -15.52
N GLY A 99 -12.38 -8.79 -15.11
CA GLY A 99 -11.66 -9.76 -15.95
C GLY A 99 -10.13 -9.73 -15.79
N TYR A 100 -9.58 -8.96 -14.84
CA TYR A 100 -8.15 -9.01 -14.55
C TYR A 100 -7.80 -10.36 -13.91
N GLN A 101 -6.83 -11.07 -14.47
CA GLN A 101 -6.44 -12.41 -14.04
C GLN A 101 -5.15 -12.44 -13.24
N LYS A 102 -4.17 -11.62 -13.64
CA LYS A 102 -2.87 -11.52 -12.97
C LYS A 102 -2.80 -10.16 -12.26
N ILE A 103 -3.11 -10.16 -10.96
CA ILE A 103 -3.20 -8.95 -10.16
C ILE A 103 -2.08 -8.93 -9.12
N SER A 104 -1.25 -7.90 -9.18
CA SER A 104 -0.20 -7.61 -8.19
C SER A 104 -0.56 -6.38 -7.36
N VAL A 105 -0.09 -6.33 -6.12
CA VAL A 105 -0.33 -5.21 -5.20
C VAL A 105 0.98 -4.53 -4.85
N ILE A 106 1.04 -3.21 -4.95
CA ILE A 106 2.16 -2.39 -4.45
C ILE A 106 1.67 -1.58 -3.27
N GLY A 107 2.28 -1.75 -2.11
CA GLY A 107 1.92 -1.01 -0.90
C GLY A 107 3.05 -0.09 -0.43
N LEU A 108 2.79 1.22 -0.41
CA LEU A 108 3.73 2.21 0.08
C LEU A 108 3.51 2.49 1.57
N SER A 109 4.57 2.40 2.39
CA SER A 109 4.55 2.80 3.79
C SER A 109 3.40 2.14 4.58
N PHE A 110 2.40 2.87 5.03
CA PHE A 110 1.20 2.34 5.70
C PHE A 110 0.35 1.47 4.77
N GLY A 111 0.29 1.79 3.47
CA GLY A 111 -0.32 0.93 2.45
C GLY A 111 0.38 -0.44 2.34
N GLY A 112 1.68 -0.50 2.65
CA GLY A 112 2.41 -1.76 2.79
C GLY A 112 1.93 -2.61 3.98
N LEU A 113 1.67 -1.98 5.14
CA LEU A 113 1.04 -2.68 6.27
C LEU A 113 -0.37 -3.17 5.92
N THR A 114 -1.15 -2.35 5.22
CA THR A 114 -2.48 -2.74 4.73
C THR A 114 -2.40 -3.95 3.80
N ALA A 115 -1.48 -3.95 2.84
CA ALA A 115 -1.27 -5.04 1.90
C ALA A 115 -0.79 -6.33 2.59
N LEU A 116 0.03 -6.21 3.65
CA LEU A 116 0.45 -7.36 4.47
C LEU A 116 -0.71 -8.01 5.22
N LEU A 117 -1.67 -7.20 5.69
CA LEU A 117 -2.81 -7.67 6.51
C LEU A 117 -4.00 -8.16 5.67
N ALA A 118 -4.10 -7.74 4.40
CA ALA A 118 -5.18 -8.11 3.52
C ALA A 118 -5.11 -9.60 3.15
N LYS A 119 -6.26 -10.27 3.23
CA LYS A 119 -6.40 -11.71 2.91
C LYS A 119 -6.80 -11.85 1.44
N ILE A 120 -5.81 -11.86 0.56
CA ILE A 120 -6.00 -11.93 -0.88
C ILE A 120 -5.09 -13.04 -1.44
N PRO A 121 -5.46 -14.32 -1.27
CA PRO A 121 -4.61 -15.44 -1.68
C PRO A 121 -4.39 -15.53 -3.19
N GLU A 122 -5.28 -14.94 -3.99
CA GLU A 122 -5.21 -14.97 -5.46
C GLU A 122 -4.28 -13.90 -6.06
N ARG A 123 -3.72 -12.99 -5.26
CA ARG A 123 -2.76 -12.02 -5.78
C ARG A 123 -1.47 -12.72 -6.20
N LYS A 124 -0.95 -12.32 -7.36
CA LYS A 124 0.29 -12.89 -7.90
C LYS A 124 1.50 -12.60 -7.01
N THR A 125 1.61 -11.37 -6.54
CA THR A 125 2.70 -10.95 -5.65
C THR A 125 2.36 -9.64 -4.94
N THR A 126 3.09 -9.38 -3.86
CA THR A 126 3.07 -8.08 -3.19
C THR A 126 4.43 -7.41 -3.25
N VAL A 127 4.47 -6.16 -3.69
CA VAL A 127 5.65 -5.31 -3.62
C VAL A 127 5.46 -4.27 -2.51
N PHE A 128 6.39 -4.24 -1.58
CA PHE A 128 6.37 -3.32 -0.45
C PHE A 128 7.37 -2.19 -0.67
N TRP A 129 6.90 -0.96 -0.79
CA TRP A 129 7.70 0.24 -0.92
C TRP A 129 7.85 0.93 0.43
N ALA A 130 9.06 0.91 1.01
CA ALA A 130 9.37 1.52 2.30
C ALA A 130 8.29 1.21 3.37
N PRO A 131 7.97 -0.07 3.64
CA PRO A 131 6.77 -0.45 4.39
C PRO A 131 6.84 -0.09 5.87
N ALA A 132 5.73 0.41 6.40
CA ALA A 132 5.59 0.76 7.82
C ALA A 132 5.06 -0.41 8.67
N PHE A 133 5.64 -1.61 8.54
CA PHE A 133 5.16 -2.82 9.25
C PHE A 133 5.12 -2.64 10.77
N PHE A 134 6.16 -2.08 11.35
CA PHE A 134 6.25 -1.87 12.81
C PHE A 134 5.67 -0.51 13.23
N MET A 135 4.43 -0.24 12.84
CA MET A 135 3.75 1.05 13.05
C MET A 135 3.81 1.54 14.51
N ARG A 136 3.68 0.62 15.48
CA ARG A 136 3.81 0.95 16.93
C ARG A 136 5.17 1.57 17.27
N ARG A 137 6.26 1.12 16.62
CA ARG A 137 7.61 1.66 16.82
C ARG A 137 7.84 2.97 16.07
N ILE A 138 7.21 3.12 14.90
CA ILE A 138 7.30 4.32 14.07
C ILE A 138 6.60 5.49 14.76
N ILE A 139 5.39 5.30 15.27
CA ILE A 139 4.64 6.34 15.97
C ILE A 139 5.24 6.60 17.36
N GLY A 140 5.89 5.60 17.97
CA GLY A 140 6.62 5.70 19.22
C GLY A 140 5.76 6.18 20.43
N PRO A 141 6.39 6.83 21.43
CA PRO A 141 5.66 7.26 22.64
C PRO A 141 4.54 8.28 22.37
N LYS A 142 4.58 9.00 21.23
CA LYS A 142 3.51 9.95 20.83
C LYS A 142 2.14 9.27 20.75
N ILE A 143 2.12 7.98 20.42
CA ILE A 143 0.87 7.22 20.33
C ILE A 143 0.22 7.04 21.71
N ILE A 144 1.02 6.88 22.77
CA ILE A 144 0.50 6.74 24.13
C ILE A 144 -0.20 8.03 24.55
N LEU A 145 0.45 9.18 24.30
CA LEU A 145 -0.14 10.48 24.56
C LEU A 145 -1.41 10.70 23.73
N MET A 146 -1.36 10.38 22.44
CA MET A 146 -2.56 10.48 21.56
C MET A 146 -3.68 9.57 22.05
N ARG A 147 -3.36 8.37 22.54
CA ARG A 147 -4.34 7.43 23.08
C ARG A 147 -4.99 7.96 24.35
N ILE A 148 -4.22 8.54 25.27
CA ILE A 148 -4.73 9.20 26.47
C ILE A 148 -5.66 10.38 26.07
N ILE A 149 -5.22 11.22 25.15
CA ILE A 149 -6.04 12.34 24.66
C ILE A 149 -7.34 11.82 24.03
N ALA A 150 -7.28 10.75 23.25
CA ALA A 150 -8.44 10.16 22.57
C ALA A 150 -9.46 9.55 23.56
N LEU A 151 -9.02 9.07 24.75
CA LEU A 151 -9.93 8.55 25.78
C LEU A 151 -10.85 9.65 26.34
N PHE A 152 -10.35 10.89 26.43
CA PHE A 152 -11.09 12.03 26.99
C PHE A 152 -11.79 12.89 25.91
N ARG A 153 -11.52 12.61 24.62
CA ARG A 153 -12.14 13.36 23.52
C ARG A 153 -13.28 12.57 22.88
N LYS A 154 -14.45 13.19 22.81
CA LYS A 154 -15.61 12.65 22.08
C LYS A 154 -15.50 12.83 20.55
N LYS A 155 -14.56 13.66 20.06
CA LYS A 155 -14.38 13.98 18.64
C LYS A 155 -13.06 13.44 18.11
N PRO A 156 -13.02 12.95 16.86
CA PRO A 156 -11.79 12.53 16.21
C PRO A 156 -10.72 13.63 16.20
N ILE A 157 -9.45 13.22 16.21
CA ILE A 157 -8.30 14.11 16.05
C ILE A 157 -8.08 14.34 14.57
N GLN A 158 -8.07 15.59 14.14
CA GLN A 158 -7.76 15.94 12.77
C GLN A 158 -6.25 16.14 12.61
N LEU A 159 -5.68 15.41 11.66
CA LEU A 159 -4.29 15.54 11.23
C LEU A 159 -4.18 16.34 9.93
N ARG A 160 -2.94 16.44 9.41
CA ARG A 160 -2.65 17.03 8.09
C ARG A 160 -3.55 16.41 7.01
N LYS A 161 -3.85 17.19 5.95
CA LYS A 161 -4.75 16.79 4.84
C LYS A 161 -6.15 16.36 5.29
N LYS A 162 -6.62 16.90 6.44
CA LYS A 162 -7.94 16.61 7.01
C LYS A 162 -8.19 15.13 7.35
N LEU A 163 -7.13 14.34 7.54
CA LEU A 163 -7.23 12.96 7.99
C LEU A 163 -7.77 12.92 9.42
N LEU A 164 -8.76 12.09 9.67
CA LEU A 164 -9.37 11.93 10.99
C LEU A 164 -8.87 10.65 11.64
N LEU A 165 -8.43 10.76 12.89
CA LEU A 165 -8.07 9.63 13.75
C LEU A 165 -8.95 9.64 15.00
N ASP A 166 -9.35 8.45 15.41
CA ASP A 166 -10.04 8.21 16.68
C ASP A 166 -9.33 7.13 17.49
N LYS A 167 -9.96 6.79 18.63
CA LYS A 167 -9.46 5.72 19.49
C LYS A 167 -9.34 4.38 18.76
N THR A 168 -10.26 4.08 17.83
CA THR A 168 -10.31 2.80 17.09
C THR A 168 -9.05 2.58 16.26
N PHE A 169 -8.54 3.63 15.59
CA PHE A 169 -7.26 3.54 14.87
C PHE A 169 -6.12 3.11 15.81
N LEU A 170 -6.03 3.77 16.97
CA LEU A 170 -4.96 3.51 17.92
C LEU A 170 -5.07 2.10 18.51
N ASP A 171 -6.28 1.68 18.87
CA ASP A 171 -6.53 0.34 19.43
C ASP A 171 -6.23 -0.76 18.43
N THR A 172 -6.60 -0.57 17.15
CA THR A 172 -6.30 -1.55 16.09
C THR A 172 -4.80 -1.69 15.82
N ILE A 173 -4.05 -0.58 15.78
CA ILE A 173 -2.58 -0.63 15.62
C ILE A 173 -1.92 -1.35 16.82
N TYR A 174 -2.45 -1.19 18.03
CA TYR A 174 -1.95 -1.90 19.21
C TYR A 174 -2.33 -3.38 19.22
N GLY A 175 -3.48 -3.74 18.68
CA GLY A 175 -3.96 -5.12 18.61
C GLY A 175 -3.22 -5.99 17.58
N ILE A 176 -2.46 -5.42 16.65
CA ILE A 176 -1.75 -6.19 15.63
C ILE A 176 -0.51 -6.86 16.25
N ASP A 177 -0.48 -8.18 16.25
CA ASP A 177 0.76 -8.95 16.44
C ASP A 177 1.50 -9.03 15.11
N ILE A 178 2.31 -8.00 14.83
CA ILE A 178 3.04 -7.90 13.59
C ILE A 178 4.07 -9.00 13.39
N ASN A 179 4.67 -9.53 14.47
CA ASN A 179 5.64 -10.62 14.35
C ASN A 179 4.93 -11.88 13.85
N LYS A 180 3.82 -12.26 14.47
CA LYS A 180 3.00 -13.40 14.05
C LYS A 180 2.46 -13.22 12.64
N THR A 181 2.04 -12.00 12.28
CA THR A 181 1.56 -11.70 10.92
C THR A 181 2.65 -11.94 9.88
N LEU A 182 3.87 -11.43 10.12
CA LEU A 182 5.02 -11.63 9.23
C LEU A 182 5.43 -13.11 9.14
N GLN A 183 5.43 -13.85 10.26
CA GLN A 183 5.73 -15.28 10.27
C GLN A 183 4.71 -16.13 9.51
N ASN A 184 3.48 -15.66 9.39
CA ASN A 184 2.41 -16.34 8.66
C ASN A 184 2.23 -15.84 7.22
N PHE A 185 3.02 -14.86 6.77
CA PHE A 185 2.96 -14.34 5.41
C PHE A 185 3.71 -15.27 4.47
N THR A 186 2.98 -16.03 3.65
CA THR A 186 3.51 -17.09 2.78
C THR A 186 3.45 -16.76 1.29
N GLU A 187 3.15 -15.52 0.93
CA GLU A 187 3.04 -15.08 -0.45
C GLU A 187 4.39 -14.61 -1.01
N SER A 188 4.55 -14.70 -2.33
CA SER A 188 5.71 -14.12 -3.02
C SER A 188 5.75 -12.61 -2.82
N CYS A 189 6.90 -12.07 -2.42
CA CYS A 189 7.02 -10.64 -2.19
C CYS A 189 8.39 -10.04 -2.46
N LEU A 190 8.37 -8.79 -2.89
CA LEU A 190 9.53 -7.92 -2.98
C LEU A 190 9.40 -6.79 -1.95
N ILE A 191 10.43 -6.56 -1.18
CA ILE A 191 10.52 -5.39 -0.31
C ILE A 191 11.60 -4.47 -0.88
N ILE A 192 11.29 -3.19 -1.09
CA ILE A 192 12.22 -2.16 -1.53
C ILE A 192 12.31 -1.10 -0.45
N GLN A 193 13.53 -0.83 0.04
CA GLN A 193 13.74 0.06 1.18
C GLN A 193 14.96 0.97 0.96
N GLY A 194 14.80 2.24 1.25
CA GLY A 194 15.92 3.18 1.29
C GLY A 194 16.74 3.04 2.59
N ASP A 195 18.06 3.16 2.50
CA ASP A 195 18.94 3.07 3.68
C ASP A 195 18.95 4.35 4.52
N ARG A 196 18.50 5.48 3.97
CA ARG A 196 18.37 6.76 4.68
C ARG A 196 16.94 7.06 5.14
N ASP A 197 16.04 6.08 5.06
CA ASP A 197 14.68 6.23 5.54
C ASP A 197 14.64 6.39 7.08
N ARG A 198 14.20 7.57 7.53
CA ARG A 198 14.08 7.90 8.96
C ARG A 198 12.72 7.56 9.54
N ASP A 199 11.69 7.41 8.68
CA ASP A 199 10.32 7.10 9.09
C ASP A 199 10.14 5.59 9.23
N ALA A 200 10.30 4.82 8.14
CA ALA A 200 10.31 3.36 8.15
C ALA A 200 11.76 2.84 8.10
N LYS A 201 12.46 2.90 9.24
CA LYS A 201 13.90 2.62 9.32
C LYS A 201 14.26 1.23 8.77
N LEU A 202 15.31 1.16 7.96
CA LEU A 202 15.82 -0.06 7.32
C LEU A 202 15.91 -1.26 8.28
N LYS A 203 16.38 -1.06 9.51
CA LYS A 203 16.47 -2.13 10.52
C LYS A 203 15.14 -2.84 10.82
N TYR A 204 14.02 -2.14 10.68
CA TYR A 204 12.70 -2.75 10.89
C TYR A 204 12.27 -3.56 9.66
N THR A 205 12.63 -3.09 8.48
CA THR A 205 12.38 -3.81 7.22
C THR A 205 13.22 -5.08 7.14
N GLN A 206 14.50 -5.02 7.53
CA GLN A 206 15.38 -6.20 7.65
C GLN A 206 14.80 -7.22 8.64
N LYS A 207 14.38 -6.77 9.82
CA LYS A 207 13.71 -7.63 10.79
C LYS A 207 12.43 -8.27 10.23
N ALA A 208 11.62 -7.53 9.46
CA ALA A 208 10.43 -8.07 8.84
C ALA A 208 10.78 -9.16 7.83
N TYR A 209 11.79 -8.91 7.00
CA TYR A 209 12.30 -9.87 6.02
C TYR A 209 12.81 -11.17 6.67
N GLU A 210 13.50 -11.07 7.80
CA GLU A 210 13.98 -12.22 8.58
C GLU A 210 12.82 -13.04 9.17
N LEU A 211 11.76 -12.36 9.63
CA LEU A 211 10.58 -13.02 10.21
C LEU A 211 9.70 -13.74 9.18
N MET A 212 9.68 -13.27 7.92
CA MET A 212 8.91 -13.91 6.86
C MET A 212 9.48 -15.29 6.54
N PRO A 213 8.63 -16.33 6.32
CA PRO A 213 9.09 -17.68 5.98
C PRO A 213 9.86 -17.70 4.66
N ASN A 214 10.77 -18.69 4.52
CA ASN A 214 11.47 -18.96 3.26
C ASN A 214 10.72 -19.99 2.38
N LYS A 215 9.39 -20.06 2.49
CA LYS A 215 8.58 -21.04 1.74
C LYS A 215 8.33 -20.59 0.30
N GLU A 216 8.26 -19.29 0.08
CA GLU A 216 8.00 -18.68 -1.21
C GLU A 216 9.15 -17.75 -1.62
N ILE A 217 9.10 -17.28 -2.85
CA ILE A 217 10.10 -16.35 -3.37
C ILE A 217 9.93 -15.00 -2.66
N LYS A 218 10.91 -14.62 -1.85
CA LYS A 218 10.98 -13.30 -1.23
C LYS A 218 12.31 -12.63 -1.54
N LYS A 219 12.28 -11.31 -1.72
CA LYS A 219 13.48 -10.52 -1.98
C LYS A 219 13.42 -9.19 -1.22
N LEU A 220 14.58 -8.77 -0.70
CA LEU A 220 14.80 -7.44 -0.15
C LEU A 220 15.81 -6.70 -1.04
N VAL A 221 15.42 -5.53 -1.53
CA VAL A 221 16.28 -4.59 -2.26
C VAL A 221 16.48 -3.36 -1.40
N ILE A 222 17.75 -2.99 -1.18
CA ILE A 222 18.13 -1.75 -0.50
C ILE A 222 18.56 -0.75 -1.55
N VAL A 223 17.92 0.43 -1.56
CA VAL A 223 18.25 1.54 -2.46
C VAL A 223 19.15 2.53 -1.72
N PRO A 224 20.44 2.62 -2.07
CA PRO A 224 21.37 3.50 -1.38
C PRO A 224 20.97 4.97 -1.51
N GLY A 225 21.06 5.72 -0.40
CA GLY A 225 20.76 7.15 -0.36
C GLY A 225 19.27 7.50 -0.33
N ALA A 226 18.36 6.56 -0.59
CA ALA A 226 16.94 6.83 -0.61
C ALA A 226 16.37 7.07 0.80
N ASP A 227 15.60 8.14 0.94
CA ASP A 227 14.79 8.44 2.12
C ASP A 227 13.35 7.91 1.96
N HIS A 228 12.48 8.19 2.94
CA HIS A 228 11.07 7.78 2.89
C HIS A 228 10.27 8.39 1.72
N ASN A 229 10.72 9.51 1.22
CA ASN A 229 10.04 10.23 0.13
C ASN A 229 10.51 9.79 -1.26
N PHE A 230 11.65 9.11 -1.36
CA PHE A 230 12.30 8.56 -2.57
C PHE A 230 11.82 9.21 -3.88
N LYS A 231 12.40 10.36 -4.21
CA LYS A 231 12.09 11.16 -5.41
C LYS A 231 13.16 10.99 -6.48
N GLY A 232 12.87 11.45 -7.70
CA GLY A 232 13.83 11.46 -8.80
C GLY A 232 14.34 10.05 -9.11
N GLU A 233 15.64 9.89 -9.17
CA GLU A 233 16.31 8.62 -9.48
C GLU A 233 15.96 7.48 -8.52
N HIS A 234 15.82 7.77 -7.23
CA HIS A 234 15.38 6.75 -6.28
C HIS A 234 13.97 6.22 -6.58
N LEU A 235 13.05 7.08 -7.04
CA LEU A 235 11.72 6.62 -7.47
C LEU A 235 11.81 5.72 -8.71
N GLU A 236 12.66 6.07 -9.68
CA GLU A 236 12.91 5.22 -10.86
C GLU A 236 13.40 3.83 -10.43
N GLN A 237 14.37 3.76 -9.52
CA GLN A 237 14.90 2.48 -9.02
C GLN A 237 13.80 1.64 -8.34
N PHE A 238 12.90 2.26 -7.54
CA PHE A 238 11.76 1.55 -6.94
C PHE A 238 10.82 0.99 -8.02
N ILE A 239 10.55 1.76 -9.08
CA ILE A 239 9.70 1.35 -10.19
C ILE A 239 10.37 0.22 -10.99
N GLU A 240 11.63 0.36 -11.38
CA GLU A 240 12.37 -0.63 -12.16
C GLU A 240 12.47 -1.98 -11.47
N HIS A 241 12.82 -1.98 -10.17
CA HIS A 241 12.84 -3.21 -9.38
C HIS A 241 11.45 -3.87 -9.30
N SER A 242 10.39 -3.07 -9.20
CA SER A 242 9.01 -3.58 -9.18
C SER A 242 8.61 -4.18 -10.51
N ILE A 243 8.90 -3.50 -11.62
CA ILE A 243 8.62 -3.98 -12.98
C ILE A 243 9.31 -5.32 -13.21
N LYS A 244 10.60 -5.38 -12.97
CA LYS A 244 11.38 -6.62 -13.16
C LYS A 244 10.79 -7.77 -12.35
N TRP A 245 10.52 -7.55 -11.05
CA TRP A 245 9.96 -8.54 -10.17
C TRP A 245 8.59 -9.05 -10.62
N ILE A 246 7.68 -8.13 -10.96
CA ILE A 246 6.32 -8.47 -11.37
C ILE A 246 6.32 -9.22 -12.70
N LYS A 247 7.14 -8.78 -13.68
CA LYS A 247 7.29 -9.48 -14.97
C LYS A 247 7.78 -10.92 -14.82
N ASP A 248 8.79 -11.12 -13.99
CA ASP A 248 9.34 -12.45 -13.74
C ASP A 248 8.26 -13.40 -13.22
N LEU A 249 7.36 -12.93 -12.33
CA LEU A 249 6.29 -13.75 -11.76
C LEU A 249 5.02 -13.84 -12.62
N HIS A 250 4.76 -12.88 -13.51
CA HIS A 250 3.62 -12.95 -14.43
C HIS A 250 3.89 -13.85 -15.64
N ASN A 251 5.16 -14.13 -15.95
CA ASN A 251 5.56 -15.00 -17.04
C ASN A 251 5.60 -16.48 -16.62
N THR A 252 5.50 -16.76 -15.32
CA THR A 252 5.33 -18.10 -14.74
C THR A 252 3.85 -18.39 -14.47
#